data_7445c02ac7f41e8cf9b10698eac38375
#
_entry.id   7445c02ac7f41e8cf9b10698eac38375
#
_cell.length_a   1.000
_cell.length_b   1.000
_cell.length_c   1.000
_cell.angle_alpha   90.00
_cell.angle_beta   90.00
_cell.angle_gamma   90.00
#
_symmetry.space_group_name_H-M   'P 1'
#
loop_
_entity.id
_entity.type
_entity.pdbx_description
1 polymer ?
#
loop_
_entity_poly.entity_id
_entity_poly.type
_entity_poly.pdbx_seq_one_letter_code
_entity_poly.pdbx_strand_id
1 'polypeptide(L)' 'VDKRYAGKTVEEMEAAEQVTIFLILREDLSVLPQKDTMLKLNDIIVIRGENP' A
#
# COMPACT_ATOMS: atom_id res chain seq x y z
N VAL A 1 -6.59 3.80 0.52
CA VAL A 1 -6.66 2.78 1.59
C VAL A 1 -7.92 2.99 2.39
N ASP A 2 -8.68 1.93 2.52
CA ASP A 2 -9.89 1.97 3.33
C ASP A 2 -9.63 1.41 4.73
N LYS A 3 -10.69 1.26 5.49
CA LYS A 3 -10.57 0.82 6.88
C LYS A 3 -9.93 -0.56 7.02
N ARG A 4 -10.01 -1.39 6.00
CA ARG A 4 -9.50 -2.75 6.07
C ARG A 4 -7.98 -2.75 6.24
N TYR A 5 -7.32 -1.84 5.56
CA TYR A 5 -5.87 -1.81 5.56
C TYR A 5 -5.27 -0.63 6.32
N ALA A 6 -6.08 0.28 6.78
CA ALA A 6 -5.56 1.39 7.60
C ALA A 6 -4.92 0.81 8.86
N GLY A 7 -3.67 1.18 9.12
CA GLY A 7 -2.93 0.65 10.25
C GLY A 7 -2.18 -0.64 9.97
N LYS A 8 -2.36 -1.22 8.79
CA LYS A 8 -1.61 -2.40 8.38
C LYS A 8 -0.34 -1.98 7.66
N THR A 9 0.60 -2.91 7.54
CA THR A 9 1.84 -2.60 6.82
C THR A 9 1.69 -2.92 5.34
N VAL A 10 2.63 -2.37 4.56
CA VAL A 10 2.72 -2.68 3.13
C VAL A 10 2.84 -4.18 2.93
N GLU A 11 3.68 -4.83 3.71
CA GLU A 11 3.89 -6.27 3.58
C GLU A 11 2.58 -7.03 3.79
N GLU A 12 1.79 -6.62 4.77
CA GLU A 12 0.52 -7.28 5.06
C GLU A 12 -0.45 -7.14 3.89
N MET A 13 -0.54 -5.94 3.33
CA MET A 13 -1.43 -5.72 2.21
C MET A 13 -0.96 -6.47 0.97
N GLU A 14 0.34 -6.45 0.68
CA GLU A 14 0.87 -7.17 -0.47
C GLU A 14 0.58 -8.65 -0.38
N ALA A 15 0.73 -9.22 0.81
CA ALA A 15 0.46 -10.65 0.99
C ALA A 15 -1.02 -10.96 0.85
N ALA A 16 -1.88 -10.11 1.40
CA ALA A 16 -3.31 -10.36 1.36
C ALA A 16 -3.90 -10.23 -0.05
N GLU A 17 -3.42 -9.24 -0.81
CA GLU A 17 -3.96 -8.96 -2.14
C GLU A 17 -3.14 -9.56 -3.26
N GLN A 18 -1.96 -10.11 -2.93
CA GLN A 18 -1.06 -10.70 -3.92
C GLN A 18 -0.66 -9.67 -4.99
N VAL A 19 -0.23 -8.52 -4.54
CA VAL A 19 0.17 -7.43 -5.41
C VAL A 19 1.50 -6.88 -4.93
N THR A 20 2.14 -6.08 -5.78
CA THR A 20 3.32 -5.32 -5.41
C THR A 20 2.94 -3.86 -5.35
N ILE A 21 3.25 -3.22 -4.24
CA ILE A 21 2.95 -1.80 -4.07
C ILE A 21 4.15 -1.00 -4.57
N PHE A 22 3.92 -0.18 -5.58
CA PHE A 22 4.96 0.65 -6.17
C PHE A 22 5.14 1.96 -5.44
N LEU A 23 4.02 2.56 -5.03
CA LEU A 23 4.04 3.92 -4.55
C LEU A 23 2.82 4.16 -3.71
N ILE A 24 2.97 4.99 -2.71
CA ILE A 24 1.86 5.43 -1.87
C ILE A 24 1.75 6.94 -2.05
N LEU A 25 0.57 7.41 -2.45
CA LEU A 25 0.30 8.84 -2.55
C LEU A 25 -0.46 9.24 -1.30
N ARG A 26 0.19 10.05 -0.49
CA ARG A 26 -0.37 10.48 0.79
C ARG A 26 -0.47 11.98 0.78
N GLU A 27 -1.69 12.49 0.69
CA GLU A 27 -1.93 13.90 0.52
C GLU A 27 -1.17 14.39 -0.71
N ASP A 28 -0.23 15.32 -0.57
CA ASP A 28 0.54 15.81 -1.70
C ASP A 28 1.93 15.17 -1.79
N LEU A 29 2.15 14.09 -1.05
CA LEU A 29 3.46 13.47 -0.98
C LEU A 29 3.46 12.10 -1.63
N SER A 30 4.59 11.79 -2.26
CA SER A 30 4.85 10.44 -2.75
C SER A 30 5.71 9.73 -1.72
N VAL A 31 5.24 8.59 -1.26
CA VAL A 31 5.95 7.81 -0.25
C VAL A 31 6.41 6.51 -0.89
N LEU A 32 7.71 6.25 -0.85
CA LEU A 32 8.25 4.99 -1.34
C LEU A 32 7.92 3.90 -0.31
N PRO A 33 7.24 2.84 -0.74
CA PRO A 33 6.83 1.82 0.21
C PRO A 33 7.99 0.94 0.65
N GLN A 34 7.98 0.62 1.92
CA GLN A 34 8.87 -0.39 2.48
C GLN A 34 7.99 -1.41 3.19
N LYS A 35 8.56 -2.55 3.51
CA LYS A 35 7.76 -3.63 4.09
C LYS A 35 7.06 -3.22 5.37
N ASP A 36 7.71 -2.40 6.17
CA ASP A 36 7.18 -1.97 7.45
C ASP A 36 6.46 -0.63 7.40
N THR A 37 6.29 -0.06 6.21
CA THR A 37 5.56 1.19 6.07
C THR A 37 4.10 0.95 6.44
N MET A 38 3.57 1.73 7.38
CA MET A 38 2.18 1.61 7.77
C MET A 38 1.29 2.40 6.82
N LEU A 39 0.20 1.77 6.43
CA LEU A 39 -0.78 2.39 5.55
C LEU A 39 -1.72 3.24 6.39
N LYS A 40 -2.15 4.36 5.82
CA LYS A 40 -3.08 5.26 6.47
C LYS A 40 -4.35 5.38 5.65
N LEU A 41 -5.45 5.65 6.35
CA LEU A 41 -6.72 5.88 5.69
C LEU A 41 -6.54 7.00 4.65
N ASN A 42 -7.16 6.82 3.51
CA ASN A 42 -7.13 7.76 2.38
C ASN A 42 -5.82 7.76 1.60
N ASP A 43 -4.85 6.93 1.94
CA ASP A 43 -3.70 6.73 1.07
C ASP A 43 -4.17 6.18 -0.27
N ILE A 44 -3.55 6.64 -1.34
CA ILE A 44 -3.78 6.09 -2.66
C ILE A 44 -2.60 5.17 -2.96
N ILE A 45 -2.90 3.94 -3.27
CA ILE A 45 -1.88 2.91 -3.48
C ILE A 45 -1.74 2.65 -4.96
N VAL A 46 -0.53 2.79 -5.47
CA VAL A 46 -0.23 2.42 -6.85
C VAL A 46 0.35 1.02 -6.81
N ILE A 47 -0.33 0.09 -7.42
CA ILE A 47 0.05 -1.31 -7.34
C ILE A 47 0.35 -1.86 -8.72
N ARG A 48 1.11 -2.96 -8.70
CA ARG A 48 1.32 -3.79 -9.86
C ARG A 48 0.79 -5.17 -9.48
N GLY A 49 -0.19 -5.64 -10.23
CA GLY A 49 -0.74 -6.96 -9.97
C GLY A 49 0.20 -8.05 -10.41
N GLU A 50 0.05 -9.21 -9.79
CA GLU A 50 0.75 -10.40 -10.23
C GLU A 50 0.02 -10.92 -11.45
N ASN A 51 0.59 -10.67 -12.57
CA ASN A 51 -0.06 -11.02 -13.81
C ASN A 51 0.86 -11.92 -14.61
N PRO A 52 0.50 -13.16 -14.79
CA PRO A 52 1.29 -14.09 -15.58
C PRO A 52 1.38 -13.67 -17.05
#